data_7040bed9d4a70bfd5aa9ec532aa26786
#
_entry.id   7040bed9d4a70bfd5aa9ec532aa26786
#
_cell.length_a   1.000
_cell.length_b   1.000
_cell.length_c   1.000
_cell.angle_alpha   90.00
_cell.angle_beta   90.00
_cell.angle_gamma   90.00
#
_symmetry.space_group_name_H-M   'P 1'
#
loop_
_entity.id
_entity.type
_entity.pdbx_description
1 polymer ?
#
loop_
_entity_poly.entity_id
_entity_poly.type
_entity_poly.pdbx_seq_one_letter_code
_entity_poly.pdbx_strand_id
1 'polypeptide(L)'
;MINIIIKKLLCIPLIAVLLNSALAIKPTWDEIPENQHLFGLGEYVAHLDEKAQELHLYTNNQGVLTEFKIIEHIAELPDYTMLNHTSYFILPKDGKYSIFSQDFSQLTPYKYNSVQFYGDFAIGVFAPDDASPVDLSAQTSELIDLKRQQVITSVKGHTINVSEDDHYFFAENTIYDATGNSIF
;
A
#
# COMPACT_ATOMS: atom_id res chain seq x y z
N MET A 1 12.92 -31.23 54.04
CA MET A 1 13.61 -30.18 53.22
C MET A 1 13.37 -30.27 51.73
N ILE A 2 12.58 -31.23 51.22
CA ILE A 2 12.30 -31.44 49.77
C ILE A 2 11.04 -30.71 49.29
N ASN A 3 10.12 -30.35 50.21
CA ASN A 3 8.82 -29.77 49.84
C ASN A 3 8.83 -28.25 49.55
N ILE A 4 9.95 -27.55 49.82
CA ILE A 4 10.04 -26.08 49.62
C ILE A 4 10.58 -25.75 48.22
N ILE A 5 11.35 -26.64 47.61
CA ILE A 5 11.97 -26.42 46.29
C ILE A 5 10.96 -26.61 45.17
N ILE A 6 9.98 -27.51 45.30
CA ILE A 6 8.96 -27.78 44.28
C ILE A 6 7.95 -26.62 44.14
N LYS A 7 7.65 -25.91 45.25
CA LYS A 7 6.74 -24.76 45.19
C LYS A 7 7.33 -23.52 44.49
N LYS A 8 8.65 -23.36 44.46
CA LYS A 8 9.30 -22.24 43.77
C LYS A 8 9.47 -22.45 42.28
N LEU A 9 9.50 -23.69 41.80
CA LEU A 9 9.66 -23.97 40.36
C LEU A 9 8.34 -23.89 39.58
N LEU A 10 7.19 -23.99 40.23
CA LEU A 10 5.90 -23.90 39.58
C LEU A 10 5.34 -22.48 39.41
N CYS A 11 5.90 -21.52 40.15
CA CYS A 11 5.43 -20.13 40.05
C CYS A 11 6.09 -19.31 38.90
N ILE A 12 7.28 -19.72 38.45
CA ILE A 12 8.01 -18.96 37.41
C ILE A 12 7.35 -19.06 36.03
N PRO A 13 6.91 -20.22 35.53
CA PRO A 13 6.24 -20.30 34.24
C PRO A 13 4.84 -19.68 34.25
N LEU A 14 4.14 -19.69 35.38
CA LEU A 14 2.81 -19.10 35.50
C LEU A 14 2.85 -17.56 35.44
N ILE A 15 3.86 -16.94 36.05
CA ILE A 15 4.08 -15.52 36.01
C ILE A 15 4.53 -15.06 34.61
N ALA A 16 5.35 -15.86 33.92
CA ALA A 16 5.78 -15.58 32.56
C ALA A 16 4.61 -15.67 31.55
N VAL A 17 3.68 -16.62 31.75
CA VAL A 17 2.47 -16.74 30.93
C VAL A 17 1.48 -15.59 31.22
N LEU A 18 1.35 -15.18 32.47
CA LEU A 18 0.51 -14.04 32.85
C LEU A 18 1.08 -12.69 32.39
N LEU A 19 2.41 -12.53 32.36
CA LEU A 19 3.06 -11.32 31.86
C LEU A 19 2.97 -11.21 30.35
N ASN A 20 3.05 -12.33 29.62
CA ASN A 20 2.85 -12.31 28.15
C ASN A 20 1.38 -12.11 27.76
N SER A 21 0.42 -12.47 28.60
CA SER A 21 -1.00 -12.20 28.35
C SER A 21 -1.42 -10.78 28.76
N ALA A 22 -0.65 -10.10 29.61
CA ALA A 22 -0.93 -8.74 30.06
C ALA A 22 -0.38 -7.65 29.11
N LEU A 23 0.47 -8.02 28.14
CA LEU A 23 1.06 -7.09 27.17
C LEU A 23 0.37 -7.10 25.79
N ALA A 24 -0.59 -7.98 25.57
CA ALA A 24 -1.50 -7.84 24.45
C ALA A 24 -2.59 -6.83 24.87
N ILE A 25 -2.31 -5.54 24.77
CA ILE A 25 -3.36 -4.52 24.77
C ILE A 25 -4.20 -4.89 23.55
N LYS A 26 -5.37 -5.50 23.75
CA LYS A 26 -6.41 -5.58 22.74
C LYS A 26 -6.91 -4.15 22.54
N PRO A 27 -6.68 -3.48 21.40
CA PRO A 27 -7.59 -2.43 21.04
C PRO A 27 -8.95 -3.12 20.86
N THR A 28 -9.87 -2.89 21.78
CA THR A 28 -11.26 -3.27 21.58
C THR A 28 -11.79 -2.35 20.49
N TRP A 29 -12.68 -2.83 19.62
CA TRP A 29 -13.35 -2.02 18.61
C TRP A 29 -14.01 -0.77 19.18
N ASP A 30 -14.28 -0.78 20.49
CA ASP A 30 -14.87 0.32 21.26
C ASP A 30 -13.88 1.48 21.56
N GLU A 31 -12.57 1.27 21.36
CA GLU A 31 -11.53 2.29 21.58
C GLU A 31 -11.19 3.06 20.30
N ILE A 32 -11.74 2.65 19.16
CA ILE A 32 -11.57 3.37 17.89
C ILE A 32 -12.64 4.45 17.82
N PRO A 33 -12.28 5.74 17.79
CA PRO A 33 -13.23 6.82 17.69
C PRO A 33 -14.18 6.64 16.51
N GLU A 34 -15.47 6.97 16.66
CA GLU A 34 -16.52 6.78 15.64
C GLU A 34 -16.21 7.45 14.27
N ASN A 35 -15.28 8.37 14.23
CA ASN A 35 -14.85 9.14 13.05
C ASN A 35 -13.62 8.54 12.35
N GLN A 36 -13.14 7.40 12.80
CA GLN A 36 -11.96 6.78 12.22
C GLN A 36 -12.39 5.65 11.27
N HIS A 37 -12.07 5.82 10.00
CA HIS A 37 -12.39 4.82 8.98
C HIS A 37 -11.45 3.64 9.07
N LEU A 38 -11.97 2.50 9.57
CA LEU A 38 -11.31 1.21 9.44
C LEU A 38 -11.68 0.61 8.09
N PHE A 39 -10.70 0.12 7.38
CA PHE A 39 -10.92 -0.57 6.11
C PHE A 39 -9.97 -1.75 5.96
N GLY A 40 -10.39 -2.73 5.16
CA GLY A 40 -9.55 -3.87 4.83
C GLY A 40 -8.60 -3.54 3.70
N LEU A 41 -7.33 -3.86 3.87
CA LEU A 41 -6.30 -3.80 2.84
C LEU A 41 -5.69 -5.20 2.66
N GLY A 42 -6.33 -6.04 1.86
CA GLY A 42 -5.94 -7.44 1.71
C GLY A 42 -6.03 -8.18 3.05
N GLU A 43 -4.91 -8.67 3.56
CA GLU A 43 -4.83 -9.38 4.85
C GLU A 43 -4.71 -8.43 6.06
N TYR A 44 -4.64 -7.14 5.82
CA TYR A 44 -4.42 -6.13 6.85
C TYR A 44 -5.69 -5.34 7.14
N VAL A 45 -5.72 -4.76 8.32
CA VAL A 45 -6.69 -3.73 8.70
C VAL A 45 -5.94 -2.41 8.76
N ALA A 46 -6.49 -1.39 8.15
CA ALA A 46 -5.91 -0.06 8.14
C ALA A 46 -6.84 0.94 8.82
N HIS A 47 -6.25 1.93 9.45
CA HIS A 47 -6.91 3.02 10.12
C HIS A 47 -6.21 4.33 9.75
N LEU A 48 -6.97 5.29 9.23
CA LEU A 48 -6.47 6.63 8.95
C LEU A 48 -6.77 7.55 10.14
N ASP A 49 -5.72 8.02 10.80
CA ASP A 49 -5.82 9.16 11.71
C ASP A 49 -5.70 10.47 10.91
N GLU A 50 -6.84 11.03 10.50
CA GLU A 50 -6.90 12.26 9.72
C GLU A 50 -6.26 13.46 10.45
N LYS A 51 -6.30 13.47 11.77
CA LYS A 51 -5.76 14.56 12.58
C LYS A 51 -4.23 14.50 12.65
N ALA A 52 -3.67 13.30 12.81
CA ALA A 52 -2.23 13.08 12.79
C ALA A 52 -1.70 12.99 11.36
N GLN A 53 -2.58 12.78 10.38
CA GLN A 53 -2.23 12.44 8.99
C GLN A 53 -1.37 11.16 8.91
N GLU A 54 -1.80 10.14 9.66
CA GLU A 54 -1.10 8.87 9.77
C GLU A 54 -2.00 7.72 9.36
N LEU A 55 -1.46 6.82 8.53
CA LEU A 55 -2.09 5.55 8.20
C LEU A 55 -1.49 4.45 9.06
N HIS A 56 -2.28 3.97 10.01
CA HIS A 56 -1.93 2.88 10.90
C HIS A 56 -2.33 1.54 10.28
N LEU A 57 -1.41 0.58 10.27
CA LEU A 57 -1.57 -0.72 9.66
C LEU A 57 -1.47 -1.81 10.70
N TYR A 58 -2.47 -2.70 10.71
CA TYR A 58 -2.60 -3.78 11.69
C TYR A 58 -2.67 -5.14 11.00
N THR A 59 -2.00 -6.12 11.57
CA THR A 59 -2.29 -7.54 11.30
C THR A 59 -3.47 -7.99 12.15
N ASN A 60 -4.35 -8.80 11.58
CA ASN A 60 -5.47 -9.41 12.30
C ASN A 60 -5.18 -10.89 12.54
N ASN A 61 -4.87 -11.25 13.76
CA ASN A 61 -4.68 -12.64 14.15
C ASN A 61 -5.81 -13.07 15.09
N GLN A 62 -6.79 -13.80 14.56
CA GLN A 62 -7.94 -14.33 15.29
C GLN A 62 -8.71 -13.26 16.10
N GLY A 63 -8.91 -12.09 15.53
CA GLY A 63 -9.60 -10.98 16.16
C GLY A 63 -8.71 -10.11 17.06
N VAL A 64 -7.40 -10.36 17.10
CA VAL A 64 -6.43 -9.49 17.78
C VAL A 64 -5.73 -8.65 16.72
N LEU A 65 -5.93 -7.35 16.78
CA LEU A 65 -5.22 -6.39 15.92
C LEU A 65 -3.86 -6.06 16.56
N THR A 66 -2.81 -6.16 15.77
CA THR A 66 -1.46 -5.79 16.18
C THR A 66 -0.90 -4.79 15.17
N GLU A 67 -0.64 -3.57 15.62
CA GLU A 67 0.00 -2.55 14.79
C GLU A 67 1.41 -2.99 14.41
N PHE A 68 1.73 -2.88 13.13
CA PHE A 68 3.05 -3.25 12.63
C PHE A 68 3.72 -2.14 11.83
N LYS A 69 2.96 -1.15 11.35
CA LYS A 69 3.50 -0.04 10.56
C LYS A 69 2.63 1.19 10.64
N ILE A 70 3.27 2.35 10.64
CA ILE A 70 2.64 3.65 10.46
C ILE A 70 3.24 4.28 9.21
N ILE A 71 2.40 4.84 8.34
CA ILE A 71 2.81 5.64 7.18
C ILE A 71 2.37 7.08 7.45
N GLU A 72 3.34 7.96 7.58
CA GLU A 72 3.12 9.37 7.90
C GLU A 72 2.75 10.20 6.65
N HIS A 73 2.10 11.34 6.89
CA HIS A 73 1.72 12.33 5.87
C HIS A 73 0.67 11.82 4.87
N ILE A 74 -0.25 10.97 5.31
CA ILE A 74 -1.41 10.52 4.55
C ILE A 74 -2.63 11.29 5.06
N ALA A 75 -3.03 12.34 4.33
CA ALA A 75 -4.17 13.17 4.72
C ALA A 75 -5.53 12.58 4.30
N GLU A 76 -5.54 11.80 3.23
CA GLU A 76 -6.75 11.18 2.67
C GLU A 76 -6.40 9.84 2.01
N LEU A 77 -7.38 8.97 1.89
CA LEU A 77 -7.23 7.71 1.16
C LEU A 77 -7.83 7.85 -0.24
N PRO A 78 -7.25 7.19 -1.24
CA PRO A 78 -7.88 7.08 -2.53
C PRO A 78 -9.22 6.35 -2.42
N ASP A 79 -10.12 6.62 -3.36
CA ASP A 79 -11.42 5.96 -3.43
C ASP A 79 -11.26 4.43 -3.30
N TYR A 80 -12.09 3.81 -2.48
CA TYR A 80 -12.04 2.38 -2.09
C TYR A 80 -11.95 1.42 -3.29
N THR A 81 -12.44 1.84 -4.45
CA THR A 81 -12.35 1.06 -5.70
C THR A 81 -10.92 0.86 -6.20
N MET A 82 -9.99 1.73 -5.84
CA MET A 82 -8.57 1.62 -6.21
C MET A 82 -7.76 0.70 -5.30
N LEU A 83 -8.29 0.34 -4.12
CA LEU A 83 -7.64 -0.52 -3.14
C LEU A 83 -7.90 -2.02 -3.38
N ASN A 84 -8.84 -2.36 -4.27
CA ASN A 84 -9.33 -3.73 -4.44
C ASN A 84 -8.55 -4.57 -5.47
N HIS A 85 -7.47 -4.07 -6.03
CA HIS A 85 -6.70 -4.83 -7.01
C HIS A 85 -5.41 -5.42 -6.45
N THR A 86 -5.54 -6.65 -6.04
CA THR A 86 -4.57 -7.75 -6.01
C THR A 86 -3.34 -7.61 -5.09
N SER A 87 -2.20 -7.19 -5.60
CA SER A 87 -0.91 -7.25 -4.87
C SER A 87 -0.29 -5.88 -4.66
N TYR A 88 -0.93 -4.85 -5.19
CA TYR A 88 -0.42 -3.49 -5.20
C TYR A 88 -1.56 -2.51 -4.92
N PHE A 89 -1.22 -1.38 -4.31
CA PHE A 89 -2.16 -0.30 -4.06
C PHE A 89 -1.45 1.05 -4.13
N ILE A 90 -2.22 2.12 -4.18
CA ILE A 90 -1.70 3.48 -4.20
C ILE A 90 -2.05 4.22 -2.91
N LEU A 91 -1.13 5.04 -2.44
CA LEU A 91 -1.37 5.98 -1.35
C LEU A 91 -1.10 7.41 -1.83
N PRO A 92 -1.94 8.37 -1.44
CA PRO A 92 -1.76 9.78 -1.74
C PRO A 92 -0.85 10.46 -0.72
N LYS A 93 -0.08 11.44 -1.18
CA LYS A 93 0.65 12.39 -0.36
C LYS A 93 0.82 13.68 -1.15
N ASP A 94 0.41 14.82 -0.57
CA ASP A 94 0.54 16.14 -1.20
C ASP A 94 -0.05 16.21 -2.62
N GLY A 95 -1.21 15.55 -2.83
CA GLY A 95 -1.89 15.51 -4.13
C GLY A 95 -1.22 14.63 -5.19
N LYS A 96 -0.22 13.85 -4.81
CA LYS A 96 0.45 12.87 -5.68
C LYS A 96 0.29 11.45 -5.12
N TYR A 97 0.33 10.48 -6.01
CA TYR A 97 0.27 9.06 -5.66
C TYR A 97 1.62 8.38 -5.75
N SER A 98 1.81 7.40 -4.90
CA SER A 98 2.88 6.42 -4.94
C SER A 98 2.31 5.01 -4.93
N ILE A 99 2.99 4.06 -5.54
CA ILE A 99 2.60 2.65 -5.58
C ILE A 99 3.30 1.91 -4.43
N PHE A 100 2.53 1.06 -3.76
CA PHE A 100 2.97 0.20 -2.67
C PHE A 100 2.66 -1.27 -2.98
N SER A 101 3.50 -2.17 -2.50
CA SER A 101 3.26 -3.61 -2.48
C SER A 101 2.40 -4.02 -1.28
N GLN A 102 1.95 -5.27 -1.24
CA GLN A 102 1.11 -5.80 -0.14
C GLN A 102 1.78 -5.72 1.23
N ASP A 103 3.11 -5.80 1.31
CA ASP A 103 3.87 -5.64 2.56
C ASP A 103 4.11 -4.17 2.92
N PHE A 104 3.43 -3.24 2.23
CA PHE A 104 3.56 -1.80 2.39
C PHE A 104 4.97 -1.27 2.13
N SER A 105 5.74 -1.93 1.28
CA SER A 105 6.96 -1.36 0.73
C SER A 105 6.61 -0.39 -0.38
N GLN A 106 7.18 0.82 -0.30
CA GLN A 106 6.99 1.84 -1.33
C GLN A 106 7.80 1.47 -2.58
N LEU A 107 7.13 1.31 -3.72
CA LEU A 107 7.75 0.89 -4.98
C LEU A 107 8.13 2.08 -5.87
N THR A 108 7.42 3.20 -5.74
CA THR A 108 7.67 4.41 -6.54
C THR A 108 7.68 5.65 -5.67
N PRO A 109 8.33 6.75 -6.09
CA PRO A 109 8.19 8.02 -5.39
C PRO A 109 6.77 8.59 -5.54
N TYR A 110 6.39 9.50 -4.65
CA TYR A 110 5.16 10.29 -4.77
C TYR A 110 5.31 11.30 -5.91
N LYS A 111 4.83 10.97 -7.10
CA LYS A 111 4.91 11.86 -8.27
C LYS A 111 3.72 11.78 -9.21
N TYR A 112 2.93 10.70 -9.15
CA TYR A 112 1.85 10.46 -10.11
C TYR A 112 0.59 11.23 -9.75
N ASN A 113 -0.06 11.79 -10.77
CA ASN A 113 -1.39 12.38 -10.67
C ASN A 113 -2.48 11.30 -10.78
N SER A 114 -2.17 10.20 -11.49
CA SER A 114 -3.01 9.01 -11.59
C SER A 114 -2.17 7.76 -11.81
N VAL A 115 -2.70 6.62 -11.38
CA VAL A 115 -2.10 5.30 -11.59
C VAL A 115 -3.20 4.32 -11.98
N GLN A 116 -2.94 3.46 -12.95
CA GLN A 116 -3.82 2.38 -13.36
C GLN A 116 -3.05 1.07 -13.40
N PHE A 117 -3.62 0.00 -12.81
CA PHE A 117 -2.96 -1.30 -12.71
C PHE A 117 -3.42 -2.26 -13.80
N TYR A 118 -2.47 -3.08 -14.30
CA TYR A 118 -2.65 -4.13 -15.30
C TYR A 118 -1.80 -5.34 -14.88
N GLY A 119 -2.36 -6.18 -14.01
CA GLY A 119 -1.63 -7.30 -13.42
C GLY A 119 -0.37 -6.86 -12.66
N ASP A 120 0.80 -7.27 -13.15
CA ASP A 120 2.10 -6.91 -12.58
C ASP A 120 2.68 -5.60 -13.14
N PHE A 121 1.90 -4.87 -13.94
CA PHE A 121 2.27 -3.58 -14.51
C PHE A 121 1.37 -2.47 -14.02
N ALA A 122 1.89 -1.25 -14.07
CA ALA A 122 1.10 -0.04 -13.87
C ALA A 122 1.44 1.00 -14.93
N ILE A 123 0.45 1.82 -15.25
CA ILE A 123 0.64 3.06 -15.99
C ILE A 123 0.47 4.20 -15.01
N GLY A 124 1.56 4.92 -14.75
CA GLY A 124 1.56 6.13 -13.93
C GLY A 124 1.64 7.37 -14.80
N VAL A 125 0.76 8.35 -14.57
CA VAL A 125 0.75 9.63 -15.29
C VAL A 125 1.09 10.75 -14.32
N PHE A 126 2.00 11.62 -14.71
CA PHE A 126 2.35 12.81 -13.95
C PHE A 126 2.61 14.02 -14.85
N ALA A 127 2.49 15.20 -14.28
CA ALA A 127 2.81 16.46 -14.90
C ALA A 127 3.54 17.36 -13.89
N PRO A 128 4.31 18.37 -14.33
CA PRO A 128 4.80 19.44 -13.48
C PRO A 128 3.65 20.11 -12.72
N ASP A 129 3.91 20.59 -11.50
CA ASP A 129 2.85 21.16 -10.63
C ASP A 129 2.26 22.46 -11.17
N ASP A 130 3.00 23.16 -12.03
CA ASP A 130 2.59 24.38 -12.74
C ASP A 130 1.89 24.11 -14.08
N ALA A 131 1.83 22.85 -14.52
CA ALA A 131 1.17 22.49 -15.77
C ALA A 131 -0.35 22.52 -15.63
N SER A 132 -1.03 23.00 -16.69
CA SER A 132 -2.49 22.88 -16.77
C SER A 132 -2.89 21.40 -16.81
N PRO A 133 -3.89 20.97 -16.01
CA PRO A 133 -4.36 19.58 -16.02
C PRO A 133 -4.84 19.07 -17.39
N VAL A 134 -5.22 20.00 -18.29
CA VAL A 134 -5.68 19.67 -19.65
C VAL A 134 -4.58 19.71 -20.70
N ASP A 135 -3.37 20.13 -20.33
CA ASP A 135 -2.22 20.17 -21.25
C ASP A 135 -1.55 18.80 -21.32
N LEU A 136 -2.02 17.98 -22.26
CA LEU A 136 -1.43 16.66 -22.47
C LEU A 136 0.06 16.72 -22.85
N SER A 137 0.50 17.80 -23.51
CA SER A 137 1.90 17.93 -23.92
C SER A 137 2.87 18.06 -22.74
N ALA A 138 2.37 18.51 -21.58
CA ALA A 138 3.13 18.59 -20.33
C ALA A 138 3.12 17.27 -19.53
N GLN A 139 2.18 16.38 -19.83
CA GLN A 139 2.05 15.11 -19.12
C GLN A 139 3.11 14.11 -19.57
N THR A 140 3.50 13.26 -18.65
CA THR A 140 4.37 12.11 -18.90
C THR A 140 3.67 10.85 -18.42
N SER A 141 3.60 9.84 -19.27
CA SER A 141 3.09 8.50 -18.93
C SER A 141 4.25 7.52 -18.79
N GLU A 142 4.26 6.73 -17.75
CA GLU A 142 5.27 5.69 -17.51
C GLU A 142 4.62 4.32 -17.45
N LEU A 143 5.20 3.34 -18.17
CA LEU A 143 4.92 1.93 -17.98
C LEU A 143 5.89 1.38 -16.94
N ILE A 144 5.37 0.78 -15.89
CA ILE A 144 6.12 0.36 -14.71
C ILE A 144 5.95 -1.15 -14.55
N ASP A 145 7.05 -1.90 -14.48
CA ASP A 145 7.08 -3.30 -14.03
C ASP A 145 7.16 -3.31 -12.50
N LEU A 146 6.09 -3.71 -11.86
CA LEU A 146 5.96 -3.68 -10.40
C LEU A 146 6.78 -4.78 -9.72
N LYS A 147 6.94 -5.94 -10.38
CA LYS A 147 7.78 -7.03 -9.87
C LYS A 147 9.25 -6.68 -9.89
N ARG A 148 9.72 -6.06 -10.97
CA ARG A 148 11.12 -5.64 -11.10
C ARG A 148 11.38 -4.26 -10.50
N GLN A 149 10.33 -3.56 -10.09
CA GLN A 149 10.38 -2.20 -9.53
C GLN A 149 11.11 -1.22 -10.46
N GLN A 150 10.80 -1.28 -11.75
CA GLN A 150 11.47 -0.46 -12.75
C GLN A 150 10.49 0.16 -13.75
N VAL A 151 10.82 1.36 -14.19
CA VAL A 151 10.16 2.00 -15.34
C VAL A 151 10.70 1.35 -16.62
N ILE A 152 9.81 0.77 -17.41
CA ILE A 152 10.14 0.16 -18.70
C ILE A 152 10.30 1.24 -19.77
N THR A 153 9.34 2.14 -19.84
CA THR A 153 9.34 3.26 -20.79
C THR A 153 8.62 4.45 -20.20
N SER A 154 8.97 5.64 -20.72
CA SER A 154 8.39 6.92 -20.34
C SER A 154 8.14 7.73 -21.60
N VAL A 155 6.92 8.18 -21.81
CA VAL A 155 6.49 8.96 -22.99
C VAL A 155 5.92 10.30 -22.55
N LYS A 156 6.37 11.37 -23.19
CA LYS A 156 5.93 12.74 -22.89
C LYS A 156 4.95 13.22 -23.97
N GLY A 157 3.86 13.82 -23.52
CA GLY A 157 2.82 14.35 -24.42
C GLY A 157 1.91 13.29 -25.02
N HIS A 158 2.07 12.03 -24.65
CA HIS A 158 1.29 10.91 -25.15
C HIS A 158 0.82 10.00 -24.03
N THR A 159 -0.25 9.28 -24.27
CA THR A 159 -0.75 8.24 -23.37
C THR A 159 -0.16 6.88 -23.77
N ILE A 160 0.06 6.02 -22.80
CA ILE A 160 0.29 4.59 -23.04
C ILE A 160 -1.09 3.94 -23.09
N ASN A 161 -1.40 3.27 -24.20
CA ASN A 161 -2.63 2.54 -24.38
C ASN A 161 -2.41 1.06 -24.09
N VAL A 162 -3.48 0.36 -23.72
CA VAL A 162 -3.44 -1.07 -23.38
C VAL A 162 -4.41 -1.80 -24.31
N SER A 163 -4.04 -3.02 -24.74
CA SER A 163 -4.94 -3.89 -25.49
C SER A 163 -6.13 -4.33 -24.62
N GLU A 164 -7.24 -4.72 -25.24
CA GLU A 164 -8.45 -5.17 -24.54
C GLU A 164 -8.22 -6.38 -23.63
N ASP A 165 -7.21 -7.18 -23.93
CA ASP A 165 -6.84 -8.38 -23.18
C ASP A 165 -5.69 -8.16 -22.18
N ASP A 166 -5.24 -6.90 -22.00
CA ASP A 166 -4.14 -6.48 -21.12
C ASP A 166 -2.78 -7.16 -21.42
N HIS A 167 -2.60 -7.68 -22.65
CA HIS A 167 -1.37 -8.37 -23.02
C HIS A 167 -0.33 -7.47 -23.70
N TYR A 168 -0.74 -6.32 -24.22
CA TYR A 168 0.13 -5.41 -24.95
C TYR A 168 -0.04 -3.97 -24.49
N PHE A 169 1.09 -3.26 -24.41
CA PHE A 169 1.15 -1.84 -24.10
C PHE A 169 1.70 -1.08 -25.31
N PHE A 170 0.99 -0.06 -25.73
CA PHE A 170 1.34 0.77 -26.89
C PHE A 170 1.85 2.13 -26.42
N ALA A 171 3.15 2.34 -26.54
CA ALA A 171 3.83 3.58 -26.16
C ALA A 171 4.45 4.22 -27.41
N GLU A 172 3.82 5.27 -27.92
CA GLU A 172 4.19 5.91 -29.19
C GLU A 172 4.33 4.93 -30.36
N ASN A 173 5.57 4.64 -30.78
CA ASN A 173 5.87 3.76 -31.89
C ASN A 173 6.38 2.38 -31.41
N THR A 174 6.25 2.07 -30.13
CA THR A 174 6.78 0.85 -29.56
C THR A 174 5.65 0.04 -28.92
N ILE A 175 5.66 -1.26 -29.15
CA ILE A 175 4.75 -2.22 -28.52
C ILE A 175 5.55 -3.05 -27.52
N TYR A 176 5.03 -3.14 -26.31
CA TYR A 176 5.57 -4.00 -25.25
C TYR A 176 4.59 -5.13 -24.97
N ASP A 177 5.11 -6.33 -24.72
CA ASP A 177 4.31 -7.47 -24.29
C ASP A 177 4.06 -7.47 -22.79
N ALA A 178 3.24 -8.42 -22.30
CA ALA A 178 2.93 -8.60 -20.87
C ALA A 178 4.13 -9.04 -20.02
N THR A 179 5.32 -9.16 -20.57
CA THR A 179 6.60 -9.37 -19.86
C THR A 179 7.47 -8.12 -19.86
N GLY A 180 6.99 -7.04 -20.47
CA GLY A 180 7.68 -5.76 -20.58
C GLY A 180 8.77 -5.70 -21.65
N ASN A 181 8.84 -6.70 -22.54
CA ASN A 181 9.77 -6.70 -23.66
C ASN A 181 9.19 -5.92 -24.85
N SER A 182 10.03 -5.10 -25.49
CA SER A 182 9.67 -4.48 -26.76
C SER A 182 9.62 -5.56 -27.86
N ILE A 183 8.49 -5.61 -28.57
CA ILE A 183 8.26 -6.55 -29.68
C ILE A 183 8.19 -5.86 -31.04
N PHE A 184 8.10 -4.50 -31.03
CA PHE A 184 8.08 -3.68 -32.24
C PHE A 184 8.58 -2.27 -31.92
#